data_07a573daf46bcb38a3190b2043f344e2
#
_entry.id   07a573daf46bcb38a3190b2043f344e2
#
_cell.length_a   1.000
_cell.length_b   1.000
_cell.length_c   1.000
_cell.angle_alpha   90.00
_cell.angle_beta   90.00
_cell.angle_gamma   90.00
#
_symmetry.space_group_name_H-M   'P 1'
#
loop_
_entity.id
_entity.type
_entity.pdbx_description
1 polymer ?
#
loop_
_entity_poly.entity_id
_entity_poly.type
_entity_poly.pdbx_seq_one_letter_code
_entity_poly.pdbx_strand_id
1 'polypeptide(L)' 'MIDGKFVEGHVPAADILKLRERPDLLGIAAPGMPTGSPGMERGNIRDAYQVIGLDAQGGESVVSSYPGN' A
#
# COMPACT_ATOMS: atom_id res chain seq x y z
N MET A 1 11.49 4.86 4.13
CA MET A 1 11.69 5.13 2.69
C MET A 1 12.48 4.00 2.04
N ILE A 2 12.15 3.68 0.82
CA ILE A 2 12.80 2.61 0.05
C ILE A 2 13.14 3.15 -1.32
N ASP A 3 14.43 3.10 -1.71
CA ASP A 3 14.91 3.59 -3.01
C ASP A 3 14.50 5.05 -3.29
N GLY A 4 14.54 5.90 -2.27
CA GLY A 4 14.15 7.30 -2.38
C GLY A 4 12.65 7.56 -2.43
N LYS A 5 11.85 6.52 -2.21
CA LYS A 5 10.39 6.61 -2.23
C LYS A 5 9.84 6.39 -0.84
N PHE A 6 8.65 6.96 -0.57
CA PHE A 6 8.03 6.79 0.74
C PHE A 6 7.06 5.60 0.76
N VAL A 7 6.89 5.02 1.94
CA VAL A 7 5.91 3.97 2.22
C VAL A 7 5.23 4.35 3.53
N GLU A 8 3.93 4.51 3.51
CA GLU A 8 3.16 4.87 4.70
C GLU A 8 2.12 3.81 5.02
N GLY A 9 1.97 3.52 6.32
CA GLY A 9 1.01 2.56 6.81
C GLY A 9 1.51 1.12 6.67
N HIS A 10 0.59 0.19 6.83
CA HIS A 10 0.91 -1.24 6.83
C HIS A 10 0.78 -1.81 5.41
N VAL A 11 1.79 -1.53 4.59
CA VAL A 11 1.79 -1.91 3.17
C VAL A 11 2.40 -3.30 3.01
N PRO A 12 1.71 -4.23 2.31
CA PRO A 12 2.27 -5.56 2.03
C PRO A 12 3.57 -5.50 1.23
N ALA A 13 4.47 -6.45 1.49
CA ALA A 13 5.77 -6.50 0.81
C ALA A 13 5.65 -6.57 -0.72
N ALA A 14 4.63 -7.26 -1.22
CA ALA A 14 4.40 -7.35 -2.67
C ALA A 14 4.17 -5.98 -3.30
N ASP A 15 3.53 -5.05 -2.57
CA ASP A 15 3.28 -3.70 -3.07
C ASP A 15 4.54 -2.84 -3.00
N ILE A 16 5.41 -3.10 -2.05
CA ILE A 16 6.71 -2.43 -1.99
C ILE A 16 7.53 -2.81 -3.22
N LEU A 17 7.48 -4.07 -3.64
CA LEU A 17 8.16 -4.50 -4.87
C LEU A 17 7.56 -3.83 -6.09
N LYS A 18 6.24 -3.68 -6.16
CA LYS A 18 5.58 -2.94 -7.25
C LYS A 18 6.05 -1.50 -7.30
N LEU A 19 6.20 -0.86 -6.13
CA LEU A 19 6.68 0.52 -6.04
C LEU A 19 8.06 0.65 -6.67
N ARG A 20 8.94 -0.30 -6.42
CA ARG A 20 10.30 -0.27 -6.96
C ARG A 20 10.32 -0.39 -8.49
N GLU A 21 9.29 -0.99 -9.07
CA GLU A 21 9.17 -1.17 -10.53
C GLU A 21 8.42 -0.02 -11.20
N ARG A 22 7.93 0.96 -10.42
CA ARG A 22 7.13 2.07 -10.92
C ARG A 22 7.90 3.38 -10.74
N PRO A 23 8.69 3.79 -11.74
CA PRO A 23 9.47 5.04 -11.64
C PRO A 23 8.61 6.30 -11.58
N ASP A 24 7.35 6.23 -12.01
CA ASP A 24 6.42 7.34 -11.98
C ASP A 24 5.87 7.63 -10.58
N LEU A 25 6.00 6.70 -9.64
CA LEU A 25 5.45 6.86 -8.29
C LEU A 25 6.49 7.42 -7.33
N LEU A 26 6.07 8.39 -6.52
CA LEU A 26 6.88 8.91 -5.41
C LEU A 26 6.78 8.04 -4.17
N GLY A 27 5.67 7.31 -4.01
CA GLY A 27 5.46 6.47 -2.87
C GLY A 27 4.10 5.79 -2.91
N ILE A 28 3.85 4.98 -1.90
CA ILE A 28 2.58 4.28 -1.72
C ILE A 28 2.13 4.40 -0.28
N ALA A 29 0.83 4.26 -0.07
CA ALA A 29 0.24 4.32 1.27
C ALA A 29 -0.93 3.35 1.37
N ALA A 30 -1.08 2.75 2.56
CA ALA A 30 -2.28 2.02 2.93
C ALA A 30 -2.94 2.80 4.07
N PRO A 31 -3.85 3.72 3.76
CA PRO A 31 -4.42 4.60 4.78
C PRO A 31 -5.25 3.82 5.80
N GLY A 32 -5.18 4.26 7.05
CA GLY A 32 -5.78 3.55 8.16
C GLY A 32 -4.95 2.36 8.57
N MET A 33 -5.54 1.50 9.37
CA MET A 33 -4.91 0.26 9.82
C MET A 33 -5.94 -0.86 9.70
N PRO A 34 -6.28 -1.29 8.47
CA PRO A 34 -7.33 -2.29 8.31
C PRO A 34 -6.92 -3.63 8.91
N THR A 35 -7.87 -4.33 9.51
CA THR A 35 -7.64 -5.67 10.02
C THR A 35 -7.23 -6.58 8.86
N GLY A 36 -6.16 -7.35 9.04
CA GLY A 36 -5.62 -8.22 8.00
C GLY A 36 -4.47 -7.60 7.22
N SER A 37 -4.19 -6.29 7.36
CA SER A 37 -3.01 -5.70 6.79
C SER A 37 -1.78 -6.12 7.59
N PRO A 38 -0.55 -6.00 7.02
CA PRO A 38 0.65 -6.41 7.74
C PRO A 38 0.78 -5.74 9.11
N GLY A 39 0.94 -6.54 10.15
CA GLY A 39 0.99 -6.08 11.53
C GLY A 39 -0.36 -5.92 12.19
N MET A 40 -1.45 -6.08 11.46
CA MET A 40 -2.82 -5.93 11.99
C MET A 40 -3.67 -7.17 11.76
N GLU A 41 -3.04 -8.33 11.65
CA GLU A 41 -3.75 -9.59 11.45
C GLU A 41 -4.51 -9.99 12.72
N ARG A 42 -5.73 -10.48 12.54
CA ARG A 42 -6.57 -10.99 13.63
C ARG A 42 -7.26 -12.27 13.18
N GLY A 43 -6.50 -13.38 13.23
CA GLY A 43 -7.02 -14.66 12.78
C GLY A 43 -7.44 -14.61 11.32
N ASN A 44 -8.69 -14.96 11.05
CA ASN A 44 -9.23 -14.96 9.69
C ASN A 44 -10.02 -13.69 9.34
N ILE A 45 -10.01 -12.70 10.22
CA ILE A 45 -10.78 -11.46 9.99
C ILE A 45 -9.93 -10.51 9.15
N ARG A 46 -10.49 -10.04 8.05
CA ARG A 46 -9.82 -9.11 7.13
C ARG A 46 -10.80 -8.07 6.63
N ASP A 47 -10.41 -6.81 6.73
CA ASP A 47 -11.15 -5.70 6.13
C ASP A 47 -10.65 -5.50 4.69
N ALA A 48 -11.53 -5.11 3.80
CA ALA A 48 -11.11 -4.69 2.47
C ALA A 48 -10.29 -3.41 2.57
N TYR A 49 -9.20 -3.32 1.81
CA TYR A 49 -8.41 -2.11 1.78
C TYR A 49 -7.67 -1.96 0.45
N GLN A 50 -7.18 -0.75 0.21
CA GLN A 50 -6.46 -0.44 -1.02
C GLN A 50 -5.10 0.16 -0.68
N VAL A 51 -4.13 -0.10 -1.56
CA VAL A 51 -2.82 0.55 -1.51
C VAL A 51 -2.82 1.61 -2.61
N ILE A 52 -2.56 2.86 -2.22
CA ILE A 52 -2.63 4.02 -3.11
C ILE A 52 -1.23 4.46 -3.48
N GLY A 53 -1.00 4.70 -4.76
CA GLY A 53 0.25 5.27 -5.25
C GLY A 53 0.11 6.76 -5.50
N LEU A 54 1.18 7.52 -5.25
CA LEU A 54 1.24 8.95 -5.49
C LEU A 54 2.33 9.25 -6.51
N ASP A 55 2.00 10.05 -7.51
CA ASP A 55 2.95 10.46 -8.55
C ASP A 55 3.48 11.89 -8.31
N ALA A 56 4.40 12.31 -9.16
CA ALA A 56 5.06 13.61 -9.02
C ALA A 56 4.14 14.79 -9.30
N GLN A 57 3.02 14.55 -9.96
CA GLN A 57 2.02 15.59 -10.25
C GLN A 57 0.94 15.69 -9.19
N GLY A 58 1.05 14.93 -8.10
CA GLY A 58 0.05 14.90 -7.06
C GLY A 58 -1.14 14.00 -7.36
N GLY A 59 -1.06 13.21 -8.43
CA GLY A 59 -2.11 12.26 -8.78
C GLY A 59 -2.07 11.02 -7.90
N GLU A 60 -3.24 10.46 -7.61
CA GLU A 60 -3.36 9.23 -6.83
C GLU A 60 -3.95 8.13 -7.71
N SER A 61 -3.44 6.92 -7.52
CA SER A 61 -3.95 5.76 -8.24
C SER A 61 -3.96 4.54 -7.32
N VAL A 62 -4.86 3.61 -7.59
CA VAL A 62 -4.92 2.37 -6.82
C VAL A 62 -3.85 1.42 -7.37
N VAL A 63 -2.88 1.08 -6.53
CA VAL A 63 -1.80 0.14 -6.88
C VAL A 63 -2.28 -1.29 -6.68
N SER A 64 -2.96 -1.54 -5.56
CA SER A 64 -3.49 -2.85 -5.23
C SER A 64 -4.78 -2.72 -4.45
N SER A 65 -5.64 -3.73 -4.58
CA SER A 65 -6.90 -3.81 -3.86
C SER A 65 -6.96 -5.18 -3.20
N TYR A 66 -7.22 -5.20 -1.91
CA TYR A 66 -7.31 -6.43 -1.13
C TYR A 66 -8.73 -6.61 -0.64
N PRO A 67 -9.42 -7.68 -1.04
CA PRO A 67 -10.78 -7.91 -0.58
C PRO A 67 -10.80 -8.33 0.89
N GLY A 68 -11.84 -7.92 1.60
CA GLY A 68 -12.11 -8.44 2.93
C GLY A 68 -12.72 -9.84 2.86
N ASN A 69 -12.94 -10.45 4.01
CA ASN A 69 -13.61 -11.74 4.08
C ASN A 69 -14.97 -11.67 4.77
#